data_eba905da57770e1b16f9bc347b05990d
#
_entry.id   eba905da57770e1b16f9bc347b05990d
#
_cell.length_a   1.000
_cell.length_b   1.000
_cell.length_c   1.000
_cell.angle_alpha   90.00
_cell.angle_beta   90.00
_cell.angle_gamma   90.00
#
_symmetry.space_group_name_H-M   'P 1'
#
loop_
_entity.id
_entity.type
_entity.pdbx_description
1 polymer ?
#
loop_
_entity_poly.entity_id
_entity_poly.type
_entity_poly.pdbx_seq_one_letter_code
_entity_poly.pdbx_strand_id
1 'polypeptide(L)'
;TVYGVDAQIARFYNVYGEGELVDDPFAAVIGKWRHQVNTEEPITIVGDGEQRRDFTHVDDIVQGLLRIGLGVLPEDIFEWELGTGHNYSINEVADMFIERFGCKKVYVPNQKGNYQETLRESDDSLKHLEWLPQDRLRSYIKELK
;
A
#
# COMPACT_ATOMS: atom_id res chain seq x y z
N THR A 1 -23.55 -13.44 13.00
CA THR A 1 -22.38 -13.72 13.86
C THR A 1 -22.79 -14.55 15.08
N VAL A 2 -21.92 -15.45 15.59
CA VAL A 2 -22.21 -16.34 16.73
C VAL A 2 -22.55 -15.56 18.01
N TYR A 3 -22.07 -14.31 18.13
CA TYR A 3 -22.25 -13.45 19.30
C TYR A 3 -23.13 -12.21 19.04
N GLY A 4 -23.78 -12.13 17.87
CA GLY A 4 -24.63 -10.97 17.53
C GLY A 4 -23.86 -9.65 17.36
N VAL A 5 -22.53 -9.72 17.16
CA VAL A 5 -21.71 -8.52 16.90
C VAL A 5 -21.85 -8.14 15.42
N ASP A 6 -22.23 -6.91 15.17
CA ASP A 6 -22.18 -6.32 13.84
C ASP A 6 -20.72 -5.97 13.52
N ALA A 7 -20.15 -6.61 12.50
CA ALA A 7 -18.75 -6.47 12.13
C ALA A 7 -18.59 -6.38 10.61
N GLN A 8 -17.71 -5.50 10.18
CA GLN A 8 -17.32 -5.34 8.80
C GLN A 8 -15.84 -5.69 8.64
N ILE A 9 -15.46 -6.21 7.48
CA ILE A 9 -14.07 -6.52 7.14
C ILE A 9 -13.58 -5.45 6.17
N ALA A 10 -12.48 -4.77 6.51
CA ALA A 10 -11.78 -3.90 5.60
C ALA A 10 -10.45 -4.55 5.20
N ARG A 11 -10.26 -4.83 3.91
CA ARG A 11 -8.98 -5.28 3.33
C ARG A 11 -8.30 -4.11 2.67
N PHE A 12 -7.08 -3.86 3.03
CA PHE A 12 -6.22 -2.91 2.34
C PHE A 12 -4.88 -3.55 2.01
N TYR A 13 -4.25 -3.03 0.97
CA TYR A 13 -3.05 -3.61 0.40
C TYR A 13 -1.78 -2.91 0.92
N ASN A 14 -0.92 -2.40 0.06
CA ASN A 14 0.31 -1.76 0.48
C ASN A 14 0.06 -0.30 0.89
N VAL A 15 -0.21 -0.08 2.17
CA VAL A 15 -0.43 1.26 2.72
C VAL A 15 0.90 1.97 2.88
N TYR A 16 0.96 3.24 2.49
CA TYR A 16 2.10 4.12 2.67
C TYR A 16 1.65 5.52 3.14
N GLY A 17 2.55 6.29 3.70
CA GLY A 17 2.25 7.65 4.11
C GLY A 17 2.98 8.05 5.39
N GLU A 18 2.57 9.18 5.96
CA GLU A 18 3.14 9.65 7.22
C GLU A 18 2.85 8.67 8.37
N GLY A 19 3.84 8.50 9.25
CA GLY A 19 3.75 7.58 10.38
C GLY A 19 4.06 6.12 10.04
N GLU A 20 4.43 5.79 8.78
CA GLU A 20 4.88 4.44 8.45
C GLU A 20 6.17 4.06 9.20
N LEU A 21 6.30 2.76 9.53
CA LEU A 21 7.52 2.22 10.12
C LEU A 21 8.68 2.34 9.13
N VAL A 22 9.82 2.88 9.58
CA VAL A 22 11.00 3.15 8.75
C VAL A 22 12.16 2.25 9.14
N ASP A 23 12.56 2.27 10.42
CA ASP A 23 13.64 1.44 11.00
C ASP A 23 13.02 0.29 11.81
N ASP A 24 12.41 -0.67 11.10
CA ASP A 24 11.70 -1.78 11.73
C ASP A 24 11.76 -3.03 10.84
N PRO A 25 11.92 -4.25 11.40
CA PRO A 25 11.88 -5.49 10.63
C PRO A 25 10.58 -5.71 9.86
N PHE A 26 9.47 -5.10 10.29
CA PHE A 26 8.16 -5.18 9.67
C PHE A 26 7.83 -3.97 8.78
N ALA A 27 8.79 -3.05 8.58
CA ALA A 27 8.61 -1.91 7.70
C ALA A 27 8.26 -2.36 6.28
N ALA A 28 7.21 -1.73 5.72
CA ALA A 28 6.85 -1.93 4.31
C ALA A 28 7.94 -1.35 3.38
N VAL A 29 7.88 -1.69 2.11
CA VAL A 29 8.94 -1.36 1.14
C VAL A 29 9.30 0.13 1.09
N ILE A 30 8.31 1.02 1.16
CA ILE A 30 8.53 2.48 1.13
C ILE A 30 9.31 2.91 2.39
N GLY A 31 8.85 2.52 3.58
CA GLY A 31 9.52 2.83 4.84
C GLY A 31 10.93 2.25 4.90
N LYS A 32 11.11 0.99 4.49
CA LYS A 32 12.41 0.34 4.44
C LYS A 32 13.39 1.09 3.52
N TRP A 33 12.95 1.48 2.32
CA TRP A 33 13.81 2.21 1.39
C TRP A 33 14.12 3.63 1.86
N ARG A 34 13.18 4.29 2.57
CA ARG A 34 13.49 5.56 3.25
C ARG A 34 14.61 5.42 4.28
N HIS A 35 14.58 4.35 5.09
CA HIS A 35 15.68 4.06 6.01
C HIS A 35 17.00 3.87 5.28
N GLN A 36 17.03 3.01 4.26
CA GLN A 36 18.23 2.73 3.47
C GLN A 36 18.81 3.98 2.79
N VAL A 37 17.96 4.83 2.22
CA VAL A 37 18.41 6.11 1.65
C VAL A 37 19.01 7.02 2.72
N ASN A 38 18.38 7.12 3.90
CA ASN A 38 18.85 7.96 4.99
C ASN A 38 20.18 7.45 5.61
N THR A 39 20.46 6.15 5.49
CA THR A 39 21.72 5.53 5.94
C THR A 39 22.74 5.36 4.82
N GLU A 40 22.50 5.97 3.66
CA GLU A 40 23.35 5.89 2.45
C GLU A 40 23.57 4.45 1.95
N GLU A 41 22.64 3.55 2.27
CA GLU A 41 22.61 2.18 1.79
C GLU A 41 21.87 2.07 0.45
N PRO A 42 22.23 1.09 -0.42
CA PRO A 42 21.43 0.80 -1.61
C PRO A 42 20.06 0.27 -1.22
N ILE A 43 19.01 0.68 -1.93
CA ILE A 43 17.67 0.11 -1.74
C ILE A 43 17.64 -1.35 -2.17
N THR A 44 17.00 -2.22 -1.37
CA THR A 44 16.96 -3.65 -1.60
C THR A 44 15.67 -4.07 -2.30
N ILE A 45 15.80 -4.83 -3.39
CA ILE A 45 14.68 -5.43 -4.13
C ILE A 45 14.70 -6.93 -3.92
N VAL A 46 13.61 -7.49 -3.39
CA VAL A 46 13.45 -8.93 -3.20
C VAL A 46 13.04 -9.59 -4.52
N GLY A 47 13.76 -10.65 -4.92
CA GLY A 47 13.52 -11.33 -6.20
C GLY A 47 13.97 -10.50 -7.40
N ASP A 48 13.20 -10.52 -8.48
CA ASP A 48 13.46 -9.81 -9.73
C ASP A 48 12.82 -8.40 -9.78
N GLY A 49 11.98 -8.07 -8.79
CA GLY A 49 11.29 -6.79 -8.72
C GLY A 49 10.06 -6.65 -9.62
N GLU A 50 9.67 -7.71 -10.33
CA GLU A 50 8.49 -7.69 -11.23
C GLU A 50 7.16 -7.90 -10.49
N GLN A 51 7.21 -8.30 -9.21
CA GLN A 51 6.01 -8.41 -8.38
C GLN A 51 5.33 -7.04 -8.26
N ARG A 52 3.99 -7.03 -8.41
CA ARG A 52 3.18 -5.80 -8.45
C ARG A 52 2.39 -5.60 -7.17
N ARG A 53 2.24 -4.36 -6.75
CA ARG A 53 1.53 -3.99 -5.50
C ARG A 53 0.61 -2.80 -5.75
N ASP A 54 -0.61 -2.90 -5.24
CA ASP A 54 -1.54 -1.78 -5.12
C ASP A 54 -1.13 -0.94 -3.91
N PHE A 55 -0.62 0.25 -4.17
CA PHE A 55 -0.18 1.20 -3.15
C PHE A 55 -1.26 2.23 -2.87
N THR A 56 -1.74 2.29 -1.64
CA THR A 56 -2.79 3.23 -1.23
C THR A 56 -2.30 4.14 -0.11
N HIS A 57 -2.51 5.44 -0.27
CA HIS A 57 -2.09 6.41 0.74
C HIS A 57 -2.90 6.25 2.03
N VAL A 58 -2.25 6.44 3.19
CA VAL A 58 -2.87 6.25 4.51
C VAL A 58 -4.12 7.11 4.70
N ASP A 59 -4.14 8.34 4.20
CA ASP A 59 -5.32 9.21 4.29
C ASP A 59 -6.53 8.63 3.57
N ASP A 60 -6.33 7.99 2.41
CA ASP A 60 -7.42 7.34 1.69
C ASP A 60 -7.94 6.11 2.45
N ILE A 61 -7.03 5.36 3.08
CA ILE A 61 -7.42 4.24 3.95
C ILE A 61 -8.25 4.74 5.14
N VAL A 62 -7.79 5.78 5.83
CA VAL A 62 -8.52 6.38 6.97
C VAL A 62 -9.91 6.85 6.54
N GLN A 63 -10.02 7.51 5.39
CA GLN A 63 -11.33 7.92 4.85
C GLN A 63 -12.23 6.72 4.56
N GLY A 64 -11.70 5.66 3.96
CA GLY A 64 -12.44 4.42 3.71
C GLY A 64 -12.95 3.78 5.00
N LEU A 65 -12.09 3.66 6.01
CA LEU A 65 -12.46 3.11 7.33
C LEU A 65 -13.53 3.95 8.03
N LEU A 66 -13.45 5.27 7.97
CA LEU A 66 -14.47 6.17 8.53
C LEU A 66 -15.81 5.98 7.84
N ARG A 67 -15.83 5.82 6.52
CA ARG A 67 -17.07 5.57 5.77
C ARG A 67 -17.69 4.22 6.10
N ILE A 68 -16.87 3.17 6.28
CA ILE A 68 -17.34 1.86 6.75
C ILE A 68 -17.91 1.96 8.17
N GLY A 69 -17.21 2.64 9.08
CA GLY A 69 -17.60 2.71 10.50
C GLY A 69 -18.80 3.63 10.80
N LEU A 70 -19.04 4.66 9.99
CA LEU A 70 -20.04 5.70 10.23
C LEU A 70 -21.17 5.71 9.17
N GLY A 71 -20.99 4.98 8.07
CA GLY A 71 -21.92 4.95 6.96
C GLY A 71 -23.12 4.03 7.18
N VAL A 72 -24.12 4.21 6.33
CA VAL A 72 -25.23 3.25 6.16
C VAL A 72 -24.77 2.27 5.08
N LEU A 73 -24.50 1.04 5.47
CA LEU A 73 -23.94 0.02 4.58
C LEU A 73 -25.04 -0.90 4.03
N PRO A 74 -24.88 -1.44 2.80
CA PRO A 74 -25.71 -2.52 2.29
C PRO A 74 -25.67 -3.75 3.22
N GLU A 75 -26.82 -4.41 3.41
CA GLU A 75 -26.92 -5.57 4.33
C GLU A 75 -26.22 -6.83 3.81
N ASP A 76 -25.93 -6.89 2.50
CA ASP A 76 -25.35 -8.04 1.81
C ASP A 76 -23.84 -7.90 1.58
N ILE A 77 -23.22 -6.77 1.94
CA ILE A 77 -21.79 -6.52 1.80
C ILE A 77 -21.14 -6.46 3.19
N PHE A 78 -20.22 -7.39 3.45
CA PHE A 78 -19.51 -7.49 4.72
C PHE A 78 -17.99 -7.28 4.58
N GLU A 79 -17.50 -7.19 3.35
CA GLU A 79 -16.09 -7.08 3.05
C GLU A 79 -15.85 -5.94 2.05
N TRP A 80 -14.89 -5.07 2.37
CA TRP A 80 -14.58 -3.85 1.66
C TRP A 80 -13.10 -3.84 1.28
N GLU A 81 -12.81 -3.77 -0.01
CA GLU A 81 -11.44 -3.62 -0.49
C GLU A 81 -11.06 -2.16 -0.61
N LEU A 82 -10.04 -1.73 0.15
CA LEU A 82 -9.51 -0.38 0.15
C LEU A 82 -8.15 -0.36 -0.58
N GLY A 83 -8.20 -0.33 -1.90
CA GLY A 83 -7.06 -0.19 -2.80
C GLY A 83 -7.35 0.82 -3.91
N THR A 84 -6.31 1.38 -4.53
CA THR A 84 -6.48 2.33 -5.63
C THR A 84 -7.05 1.67 -6.88
N GLY A 85 -6.87 0.36 -7.05
CA GLY A 85 -7.18 -0.37 -8.29
C GLY A 85 -6.11 -0.15 -9.37
N HIS A 86 -4.97 0.42 -8.99
CA HIS A 86 -3.78 0.56 -9.79
C HIS A 86 -2.57 -0.01 -9.05
N ASN A 87 -1.73 -0.78 -9.72
CA ASN A 87 -0.55 -1.36 -9.11
C ASN A 87 0.73 -0.97 -9.87
N TYR A 88 1.82 -0.97 -9.12
CA TYR A 88 3.19 -0.75 -9.62
C TYR A 88 4.03 -2.00 -9.39
N SER A 89 4.94 -2.30 -10.31
CA SER A 89 6.02 -3.24 -10.00
C SER A 89 6.98 -2.62 -8.98
N ILE A 90 7.66 -3.47 -8.23
CA ILE A 90 8.67 -2.99 -7.28
C ILE A 90 9.81 -2.28 -8.01
N ASN A 91 10.13 -2.68 -9.26
CA ASN A 91 11.08 -1.98 -10.11
C ASN A 91 10.62 -0.57 -10.47
N GLU A 92 9.34 -0.37 -10.85
CA GLU A 92 8.80 0.97 -11.14
C GLU A 92 8.89 1.89 -9.92
N VAL A 93 8.60 1.38 -8.73
CA VAL A 93 8.73 2.16 -7.49
C VAL A 93 10.20 2.45 -7.16
N ALA A 94 11.11 1.49 -7.38
CA ALA A 94 12.55 1.68 -7.19
C ALA A 94 13.09 2.78 -8.11
N ASP A 95 12.63 2.83 -9.36
CA ASP A 95 13.03 3.87 -10.30
C ASP A 95 12.56 5.26 -9.84
N MET A 96 11.38 5.38 -9.20
CA MET A 96 10.94 6.64 -8.57
C MET A 96 11.87 7.07 -7.42
N PHE A 97 12.35 6.13 -6.60
CA PHE A 97 13.33 6.41 -5.54
C PHE A 97 14.68 6.82 -6.09
N ILE A 98 15.15 6.15 -7.15
CA ILE A 98 16.41 6.49 -7.82
C ILE A 98 16.32 7.89 -8.44
N GLU A 99 15.21 8.22 -9.10
CA GLU A 99 14.96 9.56 -9.66
C GLU A 99 15.01 10.64 -8.56
N ARG A 100 14.44 10.37 -7.39
CA ARG A 100 14.34 11.33 -6.28
C ARG A 100 15.65 11.49 -5.50
N PHE A 101 16.34 10.39 -5.19
CA PHE A 101 17.44 10.37 -4.23
C PHE A 101 18.82 10.06 -4.87
N GLY A 102 18.86 9.64 -6.12
CA GLY A 102 20.09 9.19 -6.75
C GLY A 102 20.69 7.92 -6.13
N CYS A 103 19.90 7.16 -5.37
CA CYS A 103 20.33 5.95 -4.68
C CYS A 103 20.62 4.80 -5.64
N LYS A 104 21.40 3.80 -5.17
CA LYS A 104 21.63 2.55 -5.89
C LYS A 104 20.58 1.52 -5.49
N LYS A 105 20.33 0.55 -6.37
CA LYS A 105 19.50 -0.62 -6.05
C LYS A 105 20.31 -1.92 -6.09
N VAL A 106 19.93 -2.88 -5.25
CA VAL A 106 20.51 -4.23 -5.17
C VAL A 106 19.40 -5.27 -5.07
N TYR A 107 19.52 -6.35 -5.82
CA TYR A 107 18.56 -7.46 -5.78
C TYR A 107 19.01 -8.49 -4.74
N VAL A 108 18.06 -8.94 -3.92
CA VAL A 108 18.28 -9.97 -2.91
C VAL A 108 17.41 -11.20 -3.20
N PRO A 109 17.79 -12.40 -2.70
CA PRO A 109 17.04 -13.61 -2.97
C PRO A 109 15.56 -13.50 -2.66
N ASN A 110 14.72 -14.14 -3.48
CA ASN A 110 13.27 -14.17 -3.29
C ASN A 110 12.90 -14.84 -1.95
N GLN A 111 11.85 -14.36 -1.32
CA GLN A 111 11.31 -14.88 -0.07
C GLN A 111 10.10 -15.77 -0.35
N LYS A 112 10.00 -16.90 0.39
CA LYS A 112 8.83 -17.78 0.32
C LYS A 112 7.56 -17.01 0.75
N GLY A 113 6.48 -17.17 -0.02
CA GLY A 113 5.20 -16.51 0.27
C GLY A 113 5.08 -15.09 -0.28
N ASN A 114 6.05 -14.62 -1.07
CA ASN A 114 5.93 -13.35 -1.76
C ASN A 114 4.92 -13.47 -2.91
N TYR A 115 3.78 -12.79 -2.81
CA TYR A 115 2.75 -12.76 -3.86
C TYR A 115 3.28 -12.06 -5.11
N GLN A 116 2.87 -12.56 -6.28
CA GLN A 116 3.24 -11.94 -7.55
C GLN A 116 2.50 -10.63 -7.77
N GLU A 117 1.25 -10.57 -7.35
CA GLU A 117 0.42 -9.38 -7.55
C GLU A 117 -0.55 -9.17 -6.38
N THR A 118 -0.76 -7.90 -6.04
CA THR A 118 -1.90 -7.44 -5.24
C THR A 118 -2.56 -6.29 -5.96
N LEU A 119 -3.89 -6.34 -6.03
CA LEU A 119 -4.72 -5.35 -6.70
C LEU A 119 -6.12 -5.41 -6.09
N ARG A 120 -6.77 -4.27 -5.91
CA ARG A 120 -8.19 -4.22 -5.59
C ARG A 120 -9.00 -4.81 -6.74
N GLU A 121 -9.82 -5.80 -6.45
CA GLU A 121 -10.64 -6.51 -7.43
C GLU A 121 -12.10 -6.04 -7.42
N SER A 122 -12.65 -5.75 -6.23
CA SER A 122 -14.03 -5.27 -6.09
C SER A 122 -14.11 -3.74 -6.15
N ASP A 123 -15.14 -3.24 -6.83
CA ASP A 123 -15.51 -1.83 -6.87
C ASP A 123 -16.57 -1.44 -5.82
N ASP A 124 -16.94 -2.33 -4.91
CA ASP A 124 -18.00 -2.09 -3.94
C ASP A 124 -17.68 -0.89 -3.03
N SER A 125 -16.42 -0.73 -2.64
CA SER A 125 -15.97 0.44 -1.86
C SER A 125 -16.19 1.76 -2.62
N LEU A 126 -15.95 1.78 -3.93
CA LEU A 126 -16.18 2.97 -4.75
C LEU A 126 -17.67 3.29 -4.89
N LYS A 127 -18.48 2.25 -5.14
CA LYS A 127 -19.91 2.39 -5.45
C LYS A 127 -20.76 2.72 -4.22
N HIS A 128 -20.51 2.03 -3.11
CA HIS A 128 -21.38 2.07 -1.94
C HIS A 128 -20.88 2.98 -0.82
N LEU A 129 -19.54 3.19 -0.74
CA LEU A 129 -18.97 4.12 0.24
C LEU A 129 -18.71 5.51 -0.36
N GLU A 130 -18.93 5.72 -1.66
CA GLU A 130 -18.51 6.95 -2.36
C GLU A 130 -17.03 7.29 -2.08
N TRP A 131 -16.22 6.26 -1.91
CA TRP A 131 -14.81 6.38 -1.59
C TRP A 131 -13.99 6.44 -2.88
N LEU A 132 -13.20 7.50 -3.04
CA LEU A 132 -12.44 7.80 -4.24
C LEU A 132 -10.95 7.93 -3.91
N PRO A 133 -10.21 6.82 -3.81
CA PRO A 133 -8.78 6.85 -3.55
C PRO A 133 -8.04 7.46 -4.74
N GLN A 134 -6.90 8.09 -4.46
CA GLN A 134 -6.07 8.70 -5.48
C GLN A 134 -4.72 7.97 -5.60
N ASP A 135 -4.27 7.77 -6.83
CA ASP A 135 -2.90 7.34 -7.06
C ASP A 135 -1.94 8.52 -6.85
N ARG A 136 -1.36 8.59 -5.64
CA ARG A 136 -0.44 9.65 -5.20
C ARG A 136 0.99 9.17 -5.01
N LEU A 137 1.29 7.90 -5.34
CA LEU A 137 2.58 7.29 -4.98
C LEU A 137 3.77 8.09 -5.53
N ARG A 138 3.75 8.43 -6.82
CA ARG A 138 4.84 9.18 -7.45
C ARG A 138 5.02 10.57 -6.85
N SER A 139 3.96 11.31 -6.59
CA SER A 139 4.04 12.64 -5.98
C SER A 139 4.53 12.55 -4.53
N TYR A 140 4.06 11.59 -3.77
CA TYR A 140 4.51 11.33 -2.41
C TYR A 140 6.02 11.06 -2.35
N ILE A 141 6.54 10.14 -3.18
CA ILE A 141 7.98 9.83 -3.21
C ILE A 141 8.80 11.07 -3.61
N LYS A 142 8.31 11.88 -4.55
CA LYS A 142 8.98 13.11 -4.97
C LYS A 142 9.10 14.16 -3.85
N GLU A 143 8.15 14.19 -2.91
CA GLU A 143 8.10 15.12 -1.79
C GLU A 143 8.82 14.61 -0.53
N LEU A 144 9.25 13.35 -0.48
CA LEU A 144 10.01 12.78 0.63
C LEU A 144 11.31 13.58 0.88
N LYS A 145 11.62 13.75 2.18
CA LYS A 145 12.84 14.43 2.64
C LYS A 145 13.87 13.40 3.05
#